data_cf1b1077bcfd36c55e03fa94e2a7fee3
#
_entry.id   cf1b1077bcfd36c55e03fa94e2a7fee3
#
_cell.length_a   1.000
_cell.length_b   1.000
_cell.length_c   1.000
_cell.angle_alpha   90.00
_cell.angle_beta   90.00
_cell.angle_gamma   90.00
#
_symmetry.space_group_name_H-M   'P 1'
#
loop_
_entity.id
_entity.type
_entity.pdbx_description
1 polymer ?
#
loop_
_entity_poly.entity_id
_entity_poly.type
_entity_poly.pdbx_seq_one_letter_code
_entity_poly.pdbx_strand_id
1 'polypeptide(L)'
;MTDPYYIHVMSLSELYDTVYESKPPIIDGLLYPGVYLFVGAPKVGKSFLMAQIAYHVSTGTELWGYPVNKGEVLYLALEDDYARLQRRLYRMFGSDKNDNLMFATKVDSINGLLEQQLNAFHQEHPNLRLIIIDTLQKVREATPDYSYGNDYQVMSKLKEFADSHGICLLLVHHTRKQKSDDNFDTISGTNGLFGGADGAFILYKDKRTSNTATLEISGRDQQEQKLILAKNPDTLYWELQSKETELWKEPPDPFLEAISKFVTADNPDWTGTATELLEKTGADIPVNSITKRLNINASRLYNEHSIVYRSSRTHDGRRIELHYIPRDSS
;
A
#
# COMPACT_ATOMS: atom_id res chain seq x y z
N MET A 1 6.65 -0.79 31.68
CA MET A 1 5.18 -0.63 31.66
C MET A 1 4.93 0.87 31.55
N THR A 2 4.29 1.31 30.48
CA THR A 2 3.90 2.72 30.33
C THR A 2 2.73 3.00 31.28
N ASP A 3 2.80 4.09 32.01
CA ASP A 3 1.72 4.54 32.91
C ASP A 3 0.46 4.78 32.06
N PRO A 4 -0.66 4.07 32.32
CA PRO A 4 -1.88 4.21 31.53
C PRO A 4 -2.54 5.59 31.65
N TYR A 5 -2.12 6.40 32.63
CA TYR A 5 -2.59 7.77 32.82
C TYR A 5 -1.72 8.83 32.13
N TYR A 6 -0.63 8.43 31.49
CA TYR A 6 0.28 9.34 30.81
C TYR A 6 0.04 9.37 29.29
N ILE A 7 -0.25 10.55 28.77
CA ILE A 7 -0.33 10.76 27.31
C ILE A 7 1.09 10.96 26.81
N HIS A 8 1.58 10.03 25.98
CA HIS A 8 2.83 10.21 25.28
C HIS A 8 2.69 11.31 24.23
N VAL A 9 3.40 12.40 24.44
CA VAL A 9 3.41 13.55 23.55
C VAL A 9 4.80 13.74 22.96
N MET A 10 4.84 14.23 21.75
CA MET A 10 6.05 14.63 21.04
C MET A 10 5.86 16.07 20.58
N SER A 11 6.84 16.93 20.81
CA SER A 11 6.83 18.30 20.31
C SER A 11 7.08 18.32 18.79
N LEU A 12 6.67 19.38 18.12
CA LEU A 12 6.96 19.56 16.68
C LEU A 12 8.48 19.50 16.39
N SER A 13 9.30 20.02 17.31
CA SER A 13 10.76 19.97 17.16
C SER A 13 11.29 18.55 17.25
N GLU A 14 10.80 17.75 18.19
CA GLU A 14 11.15 16.33 18.32
C GLU A 14 10.68 15.52 17.10
N LEU A 15 9.48 15.84 16.58
CA LEU A 15 8.95 15.21 15.36
C LEU A 15 9.89 15.44 14.17
N TYR A 16 10.38 16.68 13.98
CA TYR A 16 11.32 17.00 12.90
C TYR A 16 12.74 16.46 13.12
N ASP A 17 13.13 16.23 14.36
CA ASP A 17 14.42 15.68 14.72
C ASP A 17 14.47 14.12 14.66
N THR A 18 13.30 13.49 14.47
CA THR A 18 13.16 12.03 14.36
C THR A 18 13.11 11.62 12.88
N VAL A 19 13.84 10.56 12.54
CA VAL A 19 13.73 9.90 11.22
C VAL A 19 12.65 8.85 11.31
N TYR A 20 11.60 9.01 10.50
CA TYR A 20 10.57 7.99 10.33
C TYR A 20 10.85 7.22 9.03
N GLU A 21 11.06 5.94 9.16
CA GLU A 21 11.14 5.06 7.99
C GLU A 21 9.73 4.90 7.42
N SER A 22 9.46 5.50 6.25
CA SER A 22 8.22 5.20 5.54
C SER A 22 8.35 3.84 4.88
N LYS A 23 7.29 3.05 5.01
CA LYS A 23 7.22 1.76 4.33
C LYS A 23 7.00 2.02 2.83
N PRO A 24 7.75 1.31 1.95
CA PRO A 24 7.61 1.52 0.52
C PRO A 24 6.19 1.17 0.06
N PRO A 25 5.67 1.85 -0.99
CA PRO A 25 4.37 1.51 -1.56
C PRO A 25 4.33 0.04 -2.00
N ILE A 26 3.15 -0.54 -2.04
CA ILE A 26 2.95 -1.88 -2.63
C ILE A 26 2.98 -1.75 -4.16
N ILE A 27 2.21 -0.79 -4.68
CA ILE A 27 2.21 -0.37 -6.08
C ILE A 27 2.32 1.15 -6.07
N ASP A 28 3.44 1.68 -6.55
CA ASP A 28 3.75 3.11 -6.45
C ASP A 28 2.72 3.96 -7.21
N GLY A 29 2.17 4.97 -6.53
CA GLY A 29 1.10 5.81 -7.06
C GLY A 29 -0.29 5.15 -7.08
N LEU A 30 -0.44 3.89 -6.60
CA LEU A 30 -1.71 3.18 -6.65
C LEU A 30 -2.10 2.52 -5.31
N LEU A 31 -1.19 1.85 -4.61
CA LEU A 31 -1.50 1.09 -3.41
C LEU A 31 -0.36 1.16 -2.39
N TYR A 32 -0.70 1.53 -1.17
CA TYR A 32 0.25 1.75 -0.08
C TYR A 32 -0.02 0.79 1.09
N PRO A 33 0.90 0.64 2.06
CA PRO A 33 0.57 -0.02 3.33
C PRO A 33 -0.62 0.65 4.01
N GLY A 34 -1.48 -0.15 4.66
CA GLY A 34 -2.71 0.32 5.29
C GLY A 34 -3.93 -0.53 4.91
N VAL A 35 -5.12 -0.05 5.15
CA VAL A 35 -6.38 -0.77 4.89
C VAL A 35 -7.18 -0.08 3.80
N TYR A 36 -7.46 -0.81 2.72
CA TYR A 36 -8.20 -0.31 1.57
C TYR A 36 -9.45 -1.14 1.30
N LEU A 37 -10.53 -0.46 0.94
CA LEU A 37 -11.74 -1.13 0.44
C LEU A 37 -11.66 -1.29 -1.08
N PHE A 38 -11.98 -2.47 -1.59
CA PHE A 38 -12.19 -2.69 -3.02
C PHE A 38 -13.65 -3.04 -3.28
N VAL A 39 -14.38 -2.11 -3.83
CA VAL A 39 -15.84 -2.13 -3.87
C VAL A 39 -16.38 -2.24 -5.29
N GLY A 40 -17.52 -2.85 -5.46
CA GLY A 40 -18.22 -2.91 -6.74
C GLY A 40 -19.38 -3.90 -6.72
N ALA A 41 -20.26 -3.76 -7.69
CA ALA A 41 -21.42 -4.62 -7.83
C ALA A 41 -21.04 -6.12 -7.95
N PRO A 42 -21.92 -7.05 -7.53
CA PRO A 42 -21.70 -8.46 -7.77
C PRO A 42 -21.47 -8.76 -9.26
N LYS A 43 -20.50 -9.63 -9.55
CA LYS A 43 -20.14 -10.07 -10.92
C LYS A 43 -19.54 -8.98 -11.82
N VAL A 44 -19.14 -7.81 -11.31
CA VAL A 44 -18.46 -6.76 -12.10
C VAL A 44 -17.05 -7.18 -12.54
N GLY A 45 -16.42 -8.14 -11.84
CA GLY A 45 -15.09 -8.64 -12.16
C GLY A 45 -14.02 -8.37 -11.09
N LYS A 46 -14.44 -8.04 -9.85
CA LYS A 46 -13.54 -7.76 -8.71
C LYS A 46 -12.50 -8.86 -8.49
N SER A 47 -12.91 -10.11 -8.33
CA SER A 47 -11.99 -11.21 -8.02
C SER A 47 -10.96 -11.49 -9.13
N PHE A 48 -11.24 -11.14 -10.39
CA PHE A 48 -10.23 -11.18 -11.47
C PHE A 48 -9.19 -10.08 -11.28
N LEU A 49 -9.64 -8.87 -10.94
CA LEU A 49 -8.71 -7.76 -10.69
C LEU A 49 -7.90 -8.01 -9.42
N MET A 50 -8.50 -8.59 -8.38
CA MET A 50 -7.77 -8.98 -7.17
C MET A 50 -6.67 -10.01 -7.47
N ALA A 51 -6.99 -11.04 -8.26
CA ALA A 51 -6.00 -12.04 -8.68
C ALA A 51 -4.87 -11.41 -9.52
N GLN A 52 -5.21 -10.47 -10.40
CA GLN A 52 -4.24 -9.73 -11.21
C GLN A 52 -3.31 -8.87 -10.32
N ILE A 53 -3.84 -8.06 -9.40
CA ILE A 53 -3.05 -7.27 -8.46
C ILE A 53 -2.13 -8.20 -7.64
N ALA A 54 -2.67 -9.29 -7.09
CA ALA A 54 -1.92 -10.27 -6.33
C ALA A 54 -0.75 -10.87 -7.12
N TYR A 55 -0.97 -11.21 -8.39
CA TYR A 55 0.05 -11.73 -9.27
C TYR A 55 1.17 -10.72 -9.53
N HIS A 56 0.81 -9.48 -9.86
CA HIS A 56 1.80 -8.42 -10.10
C HIS A 56 2.63 -8.12 -8.85
N VAL A 57 2.03 -8.07 -7.66
CA VAL A 57 2.77 -7.88 -6.40
C VAL A 57 3.69 -9.05 -6.09
N SER A 58 3.24 -10.28 -6.29
CA SER A 58 4.03 -11.48 -6.00
C SER A 58 5.20 -11.70 -6.99
N THR A 59 5.09 -11.19 -8.20
CA THR A 59 6.14 -11.27 -9.23
C THR A 59 7.03 -10.04 -9.29
N GLY A 60 6.57 -8.87 -8.81
CA GLY A 60 7.25 -7.58 -8.96
C GLY A 60 7.08 -6.97 -10.35
N THR A 61 6.18 -7.51 -11.17
CA THR A 61 5.93 -6.98 -12.52
C THR A 61 5.04 -5.75 -12.48
N GLU A 62 5.34 -4.76 -13.31
CA GLU A 62 4.61 -3.51 -13.41
C GLU A 62 3.11 -3.72 -13.71
N LEU A 63 2.22 -3.00 -13.03
CA LEU A 63 0.77 -3.01 -13.27
C LEU A 63 0.35 -1.70 -13.94
N TRP A 64 -0.08 -1.72 -15.20
CA TRP A 64 -0.59 -0.55 -15.94
C TRP A 64 0.34 0.67 -15.97
N GLY A 65 1.66 0.46 -15.96
CA GLY A 65 2.65 1.51 -15.89
C GLY A 65 2.93 2.03 -14.47
N TYR A 66 2.40 1.35 -13.45
CA TYR A 66 2.74 1.62 -12.06
C TYR A 66 3.83 0.65 -11.57
N PRO A 67 4.96 1.14 -11.04
CA PRO A 67 6.00 0.29 -10.47
C PRO A 67 5.48 -0.52 -9.29
N VAL A 68 5.86 -1.79 -9.20
CA VAL A 68 5.42 -2.71 -8.16
C VAL A 68 6.60 -3.14 -7.31
N ASN A 69 6.48 -3.02 -6.00
CA ASN A 69 7.44 -3.56 -5.06
C ASN A 69 7.07 -5.02 -4.75
N LYS A 70 7.92 -5.94 -5.22
CA LYS A 70 7.73 -7.39 -5.06
C LYS A 70 7.62 -7.79 -3.59
N GLY A 71 6.74 -8.74 -3.32
CA GLY A 71 6.60 -9.36 -1.99
C GLY A 71 5.64 -10.54 -2.01
N GLU A 72 5.57 -11.22 -0.87
CA GLU A 72 4.61 -12.31 -0.69
C GLU A 72 3.18 -11.76 -0.56
N VAL A 73 2.22 -12.52 -1.06
CA VAL A 73 0.80 -12.18 -1.07
C VAL A 73 -0.02 -13.33 -0.51
N LEU A 74 -0.88 -13.03 0.45
CA LEU A 74 -1.92 -13.93 0.93
C LEU A 74 -3.28 -13.53 0.35
N TYR A 75 -3.91 -14.41 -0.42
CA TYR A 75 -5.24 -14.19 -0.95
C TYR A 75 -6.27 -15.10 -0.26
N LEU A 76 -7.08 -14.52 0.59
CA LEU A 76 -8.20 -15.19 1.26
C LEU A 76 -9.42 -15.19 0.33
N ALA A 77 -9.55 -16.24 -0.49
CA ALA A 77 -10.62 -16.40 -1.49
C ALA A 77 -11.82 -17.12 -0.89
N LEU A 78 -12.53 -16.47 0.03
CA LEU A 78 -13.52 -17.07 0.93
C LEU A 78 -14.89 -17.37 0.26
N GLU A 79 -15.09 -16.92 -0.97
CA GLU A 79 -16.27 -17.25 -1.78
C GLU A 79 -15.97 -18.28 -2.88
N ASP A 80 -14.74 -18.81 -2.90
CA ASP A 80 -14.27 -19.72 -3.92
C ASP A 80 -13.87 -21.10 -3.36
N ASP A 81 -13.65 -22.06 -4.24
CA ASP A 81 -13.00 -23.33 -3.97
C ASP A 81 -11.71 -23.46 -4.78
N TYR A 82 -10.80 -24.34 -4.33
CA TYR A 82 -9.48 -24.50 -4.98
C TYR A 82 -9.59 -24.94 -6.45
N ALA A 83 -10.59 -25.75 -6.81
CA ALA A 83 -10.74 -26.20 -8.19
C ALA A 83 -11.16 -25.05 -9.13
N ARG A 84 -12.01 -24.15 -8.64
CA ARG A 84 -12.41 -22.94 -9.38
C ARG A 84 -11.27 -21.93 -9.48
N LEU A 85 -10.54 -21.73 -8.37
CA LEU A 85 -9.33 -20.91 -8.36
C LEU A 85 -8.30 -21.43 -9.36
N GLN A 86 -7.97 -22.72 -9.32
CA GLN A 86 -7.01 -23.34 -10.23
C GLN A 86 -7.35 -23.06 -11.70
N ARG A 87 -8.60 -23.31 -12.12
CA ARG A 87 -9.03 -23.08 -13.51
C ARG A 87 -8.96 -21.62 -13.91
N ARG A 88 -9.34 -20.70 -12.99
CA ARG A 88 -9.28 -19.26 -13.24
C ARG A 88 -7.85 -18.79 -13.39
N LEU A 89 -7.00 -19.13 -12.42
CA LEU A 89 -5.61 -18.69 -12.37
C LEU A 89 -4.80 -19.26 -13.53
N TYR A 90 -5.03 -20.54 -13.90
CA TYR A 90 -4.41 -21.13 -15.08
C TYR A 90 -4.77 -20.39 -16.37
N ARG A 91 -6.03 -19.96 -16.51
CA ARG A 91 -6.45 -19.15 -17.66
C ARG A 91 -5.83 -17.75 -17.65
N MET A 92 -5.61 -17.18 -16.48
CA MET A 92 -5.03 -15.84 -16.34
C MET A 92 -3.52 -15.86 -16.50
N PHE A 93 -2.82 -16.76 -15.85
CA PHE A 93 -1.37 -16.73 -15.67
C PHE A 93 -0.63 -17.88 -16.34
N GLY A 94 -1.36 -18.83 -16.93
CA GLY A 94 -0.75 -20.02 -17.52
C GLY A 94 -0.20 -20.98 -16.47
N SER A 95 0.97 -21.55 -16.77
CA SER A 95 1.64 -22.56 -15.93
C SER A 95 2.82 -22.02 -15.11
N ASP A 96 2.94 -20.71 -14.99
CA ASP A 96 4.05 -20.08 -14.27
C ASP A 96 4.04 -20.48 -12.80
N LYS A 97 5.22 -20.83 -12.30
CA LYS A 97 5.40 -21.13 -10.87
C LYS A 97 5.59 -19.82 -10.10
N ASN A 98 4.81 -19.66 -9.05
CA ASN A 98 4.87 -18.48 -8.20
C ASN A 98 4.53 -18.85 -6.75
N ASP A 99 5.55 -19.15 -5.97
CA ASP A 99 5.41 -19.55 -4.57
C ASP A 99 5.16 -18.33 -3.64
N ASN A 100 5.34 -17.10 -4.14
CA ASN A 100 5.04 -15.86 -3.40
C ASN A 100 3.54 -15.50 -3.38
N LEU A 101 2.68 -16.24 -4.10
CA LEU A 101 1.24 -16.03 -4.13
C LEU A 101 0.50 -17.22 -3.53
N MET A 102 0.00 -17.04 -2.33
CA MET A 102 -0.63 -18.09 -1.53
C MET A 102 -2.13 -17.86 -1.38
N PHE A 103 -2.90 -18.94 -1.35
CA PHE A 103 -4.36 -18.90 -1.28
C PHE A 103 -4.88 -19.68 -0.09
N ALA A 104 -5.90 -19.11 0.58
CA ALA A 104 -6.73 -19.82 1.54
C ALA A 104 -8.22 -19.61 1.22
N THR A 105 -9.02 -20.66 1.37
CA THR A 105 -10.49 -20.62 1.14
C THR A 105 -11.29 -20.64 2.43
N LYS A 106 -10.61 -20.72 3.58
CA LYS A 106 -11.22 -20.72 4.92
C LYS A 106 -10.28 -20.03 5.90
N VAL A 107 -10.87 -19.19 6.75
CA VAL A 107 -10.25 -18.55 7.90
C VAL A 107 -11.32 -18.36 8.98
N ASP A 108 -10.91 -17.97 10.17
CA ASP A 108 -11.82 -17.63 11.26
C ASP A 108 -12.40 -16.19 11.08
N SER A 109 -13.32 -15.81 11.96
CA SER A 109 -13.90 -14.47 11.97
C SER A 109 -12.98 -13.44 12.61
N ILE A 110 -13.26 -12.15 12.38
CA ILE A 110 -12.50 -11.01 12.95
C ILE A 110 -12.58 -10.97 14.48
N ASN A 111 -13.71 -11.39 15.05
CA ASN A 111 -13.88 -11.48 16.50
C ASN A 111 -13.46 -12.86 17.07
N GLY A 112 -13.11 -13.80 16.21
CA GLY A 112 -12.55 -15.11 16.56
C GLY A 112 -11.01 -15.10 16.50
N LEU A 113 -10.44 -16.00 15.71
CA LEU A 113 -8.99 -16.23 15.65
C LEU A 113 -8.30 -15.61 14.41
N LEU A 114 -9.01 -14.81 13.58
CA LEU A 114 -8.44 -14.29 12.34
C LEU A 114 -7.14 -13.50 12.59
N GLU A 115 -7.11 -12.64 13.60
CA GLU A 115 -5.93 -11.84 13.91
C GLU A 115 -4.74 -12.74 14.30
N GLN A 116 -4.97 -13.77 15.12
CA GLN A 116 -3.93 -14.73 15.50
C GLN A 116 -3.45 -15.54 14.29
N GLN A 117 -4.35 -15.93 13.39
CA GLN A 117 -4.01 -16.63 12.15
C GLN A 117 -3.14 -15.76 11.24
N LEU A 118 -3.50 -14.48 11.07
CA LEU A 118 -2.73 -13.54 10.26
C LEU A 118 -1.35 -13.23 10.88
N ASN A 119 -1.28 -13.08 12.21
CA ASN A 119 -0.01 -12.88 12.92
C ASN A 119 0.91 -14.10 12.77
N ALA A 120 0.41 -15.32 12.94
CA ALA A 120 1.17 -16.54 12.75
C ALA A 120 1.68 -16.66 11.30
N PHE A 121 0.83 -16.38 10.33
CA PHE A 121 1.20 -16.38 8.91
C PHE A 121 2.29 -15.34 8.62
N HIS A 122 2.18 -14.12 9.13
CA HIS A 122 3.21 -13.09 8.93
C HIS A 122 4.55 -13.47 9.55
N GLN A 123 4.55 -14.16 10.71
CA GLN A 123 5.82 -14.65 11.32
C GLN A 123 6.55 -15.65 10.44
N GLU A 124 5.81 -16.51 9.72
CA GLU A 124 6.37 -17.47 8.77
C GLU A 124 6.75 -16.81 7.43
N HIS A 125 6.13 -15.68 7.10
CA HIS A 125 6.26 -14.94 5.83
C HIS A 125 6.69 -13.48 6.06
N PRO A 126 7.94 -13.20 6.43
CA PRO A 126 8.40 -11.84 6.76
C PRO A 126 8.41 -10.87 5.56
N ASN A 127 8.37 -11.40 4.34
CA ASN A 127 8.26 -10.62 3.10
C ASN A 127 6.81 -10.37 2.66
N LEU A 128 5.83 -10.69 3.52
CA LEU A 128 4.41 -10.43 3.25
C LEU A 128 4.15 -8.93 3.09
N ARG A 129 3.57 -8.56 1.96
CA ARG A 129 3.26 -7.17 1.62
C ARG A 129 1.78 -6.89 1.44
N LEU A 130 1.03 -7.89 0.97
CA LEU A 130 -0.37 -7.73 0.63
C LEU A 130 -1.19 -8.90 1.15
N ILE A 131 -2.29 -8.60 1.82
CA ILE A 131 -3.34 -9.56 2.13
C ILE A 131 -4.63 -9.10 1.44
N ILE A 132 -5.24 -9.96 0.65
CA ILE A 132 -6.53 -9.72 0.01
C ILE A 132 -7.59 -10.56 0.74
N ILE A 133 -8.67 -9.92 1.19
CA ILE A 133 -9.82 -10.61 1.81
C ILE A 133 -11.02 -10.50 0.86
N ASP A 134 -11.34 -11.58 0.16
CA ASP A 134 -12.45 -11.66 -0.80
C ASP A 134 -13.52 -12.67 -0.32
N THR A 135 -14.56 -12.26 0.43
CA THR A 135 -14.95 -10.87 0.73
C THR A 135 -14.91 -10.57 2.24
N LEU A 136 -14.86 -9.29 2.59
CA LEU A 136 -14.93 -8.80 3.97
C LEU A 136 -16.15 -9.39 4.71
N GLN A 137 -17.29 -9.58 4.03
CA GLN A 137 -18.51 -10.14 4.61
C GLN A 137 -18.30 -11.55 5.19
N LYS A 138 -17.35 -12.33 4.65
CA LYS A 138 -17.10 -13.72 5.09
C LYS A 138 -16.33 -13.83 6.41
N VAL A 139 -15.58 -12.80 6.76
CA VAL A 139 -14.81 -12.73 8.01
C VAL A 139 -15.53 -11.95 9.11
N ARG A 140 -16.65 -11.27 8.76
CA ARG A 140 -17.52 -10.60 9.73
C ARG A 140 -18.48 -11.62 10.32
N GLU A 141 -18.71 -11.52 11.62
CA GLU A 141 -19.76 -12.31 12.24
C GLU A 141 -21.15 -11.86 11.75
N ALA A 142 -22.05 -12.82 11.62
CA ALA A 142 -23.46 -12.57 11.35
C ALA A 142 -24.14 -12.03 12.63
N THR A 143 -23.80 -10.83 13.04
CA THR A 143 -24.54 -10.14 14.10
C THR A 143 -25.76 -9.44 13.49
N PRO A 144 -26.93 -9.43 14.16
CA PRO A 144 -28.10 -8.70 13.68
C PRO A 144 -27.87 -7.19 13.57
N ASP A 145 -26.81 -6.69 14.20
CA ASP A 145 -26.54 -5.27 14.38
C ASP A 145 -25.43 -4.80 13.41
N TYR A 146 -25.85 -4.36 12.23
CA TYR A 146 -25.00 -3.59 11.31
C TYR A 146 -24.93 -2.13 11.79
N SER A 147 -24.39 -1.93 13.00
CA SER A 147 -24.21 -0.58 13.53
C SER A 147 -22.92 0.05 13.06
N TYR A 148 -22.91 1.38 13.00
CA TYR A 148 -21.70 2.19 12.72
C TYR A 148 -20.54 1.80 13.65
N GLY A 149 -20.82 1.57 14.93
CA GLY A 149 -19.82 1.20 15.93
C GLY A 149 -19.14 -0.15 15.63
N ASN A 150 -19.91 -1.14 15.17
CA ASN A 150 -19.36 -2.45 14.81
C ASN A 150 -18.48 -2.38 13.55
N ASP A 151 -18.93 -1.65 12.52
CA ASP A 151 -18.15 -1.43 11.28
C ASP A 151 -16.82 -0.73 11.59
N TYR A 152 -16.87 0.29 12.44
CA TYR A 152 -15.68 1.03 12.85
C TYR A 152 -14.70 0.17 13.66
N GLN A 153 -15.18 -0.67 14.59
CA GLN A 153 -14.35 -1.59 15.38
C GLN A 153 -13.65 -2.63 14.49
N VAL A 154 -14.37 -3.19 13.51
CA VAL A 154 -13.81 -4.12 12.54
C VAL A 154 -12.65 -3.46 11.77
N MET A 155 -12.86 -2.25 11.25
CA MET A 155 -11.84 -1.51 10.51
C MET A 155 -10.65 -1.14 11.41
N SER A 156 -10.90 -0.75 12.67
CA SER A 156 -9.83 -0.39 13.62
C SER A 156 -8.90 -1.57 13.91
N LYS A 157 -9.42 -2.77 14.14
CA LYS A 157 -8.61 -3.99 14.34
C LYS A 157 -7.76 -4.31 13.12
N LEU A 158 -8.36 -4.28 11.92
CA LEU A 158 -7.64 -4.56 10.68
C LEU A 158 -6.57 -3.49 10.41
N LYS A 159 -6.88 -2.22 10.73
CA LYS A 159 -5.92 -1.13 10.58
C LYS A 159 -4.75 -1.27 11.56
N GLU A 160 -4.99 -1.56 12.82
CA GLU A 160 -3.94 -1.80 13.82
C GLU A 160 -2.99 -2.93 13.36
N PHE A 161 -3.55 -4.02 12.82
CA PHE A 161 -2.76 -5.10 12.25
C PHE A 161 -1.93 -4.62 11.03
N ALA A 162 -2.53 -3.94 10.06
CA ALA A 162 -1.83 -3.44 8.87
C ALA A 162 -0.70 -2.47 9.23
N ASP A 163 -0.98 -1.50 10.12
CA ASP A 163 -0.03 -0.47 10.53
C ASP A 163 1.15 -1.06 11.31
N SER A 164 0.90 -2.01 12.24
CA SER A 164 1.95 -2.65 13.04
C SER A 164 2.93 -3.47 12.20
N HIS A 165 2.44 -4.10 11.12
CA HIS A 165 3.26 -4.94 10.24
C HIS A 165 3.75 -4.22 8.97
N GLY A 166 3.12 -3.08 8.61
CA GLY A 166 3.43 -2.30 7.43
C GLY A 166 3.10 -2.98 6.13
N ILE A 167 2.02 -3.65 6.14
CA ILE A 167 1.45 -4.36 4.99
C ILE A 167 0.17 -3.68 4.51
N CYS A 168 -0.28 -4.04 3.33
CA CYS A 168 -1.58 -3.63 2.81
C CYS A 168 -2.63 -4.72 3.05
N LEU A 169 -3.78 -4.34 3.59
CA LEU A 169 -5.00 -5.14 3.58
C LEU A 169 -5.96 -4.59 2.53
N LEU A 170 -6.26 -5.38 1.51
CA LEU A 170 -7.23 -5.03 0.46
C LEU A 170 -8.51 -5.83 0.65
N LEU A 171 -9.57 -5.15 1.11
CA LEU A 171 -10.82 -5.73 1.55
C LEU A 171 -11.88 -5.64 0.46
N VAL A 172 -12.24 -6.77 -0.14
CA VAL A 172 -13.29 -6.79 -1.17
C VAL A 172 -14.67 -6.67 -0.54
N HIS A 173 -15.46 -5.73 -1.04
CA HIS A 173 -16.79 -5.46 -0.54
C HIS A 173 -17.79 -5.18 -1.66
N HIS A 174 -19.07 -5.02 -1.33
CA HIS A 174 -20.14 -4.78 -2.30
C HIS A 174 -20.67 -3.35 -2.22
N THR A 175 -21.20 -2.85 -3.35
CA THR A 175 -21.98 -1.60 -3.38
C THR A 175 -23.42 -1.84 -2.93
N ARG A 176 -24.05 -0.80 -2.37
CA ARG A 176 -25.51 -0.73 -2.17
C ARG A 176 -26.19 -0.66 -3.54
N LYS A 177 -27.47 -1.02 -3.58
CA LYS A 177 -28.28 -0.90 -4.79
C LYS A 177 -28.73 0.54 -5.09
N GLN A 178 -28.62 1.42 -4.11
CA GLN A 178 -29.03 2.82 -4.21
C GLN A 178 -28.01 3.59 -5.07
N LYS A 179 -28.48 4.40 -5.99
CA LYS A 179 -27.63 5.32 -6.78
C LYS A 179 -27.33 6.55 -5.94
N SER A 180 -26.12 7.06 -6.04
CA SER A 180 -25.68 8.35 -5.53
C SER A 180 -24.95 9.11 -6.61
N ASP A 181 -24.85 10.42 -6.49
CA ASP A 181 -24.07 11.27 -7.39
C ASP A 181 -22.58 11.04 -7.17
N ASP A 182 -22.17 10.69 -5.93
CA ASP A 182 -20.84 10.21 -5.60
C ASP A 182 -20.85 8.68 -5.47
N ASN A 183 -19.98 8.01 -6.23
CA ASN A 183 -19.85 6.56 -6.21
C ASN A 183 -19.37 6.04 -4.85
N PHE A 184 -18.57 6.80 -4.09
CA PHE A 184 -18.07 6.41 -2.76
C PHE A 184 -19.20 6.31 -1.74
N ASP A 185 -20.29 7.06 -1.89
CA ASP A 185 -21.51 6.93 -1.08
C ASP A 185 -22.24 5.60 -1.31
N THR A 186 -21.95 4.90 -2.40
CA THR A 186 -22.56 3.60 -2.71
C THR A 186 -21.92 2.44 -1.96
N ILE A 187 -20.83 2.65 -1.20
CA ILE A 187 -20.18 1.61 -0.41
C ILE A 187 -21.21 1.03 0.58
N SER A 188 -21.38 -0.30 0.53
CA SER A 188 -22.32 -1.01 1.40
C SER A 188 -21.82 -0.98 2.86
N GLY A 189 -22.76 -0.96 3.82
CA GLY A 189 -22.43 -0.81 5.24
C GLY A 189 -22.67 0.62 5.73
N THR A 190 -22.06 0.99 6.82
CA THR A 190 -22.12 2.36 7.37
C THR A 190 -20.95 3.19 6.87
N ASN A 191 -21.02 4.51 7.04
CA ASN A 191 -19.87 5.40 6.79
C ASN A 191 -18.65 5.02 7.67
N GLY A 192 -18.83 4.17 8.70
CA GLY A 192 -17.76 3.65 9.53
C GLY A 192 -16.76 2.76 8.79
N LEU A 193 -17.18 2.03 7.74
CA LEU A 193 -16.25 1.22 6.94
C LEU A 193 -15.31 2.13 6.12
N PHE A 194 -15.86 3.06 5.34
CA PHE A 194 -15.04 3.94 4.52
C PHE A 194 -14.23 4.92 5.36
N GLY A 195 -14.84 5.51 6.41
CA GLY A 195 -14.13 6.43 7.33
C GLY A 195 -12.98 5.79 8.10
N GLY A 196 -13.03 4.46 8.34
CA GLY A 196 -11.96 3.70 8.99
C GLY A 196 -10.85 3.21 8.04
N ALA A 197 -11.07 3.24 6.72
CA ALA A 197 -10.11 2.84 5.71
C ALA A 197 -9.13 3.98 5.37
N ASP A 198 -7.95 3.64 4.85
CA ASP A 198 -6.99 4.59 4.30
C ASP A 198 -7.35 5.03 2.89
N GLY A 199 -8.16 4.24 2.19
CA GLY A 199 -8.72 4.59 0.89
C GLY A 199 -9.69 3.53 0.37
N ALA A 200 -10.26 3.81 -0.80
CA ALA A 200 -11.15 2.90 -1.49
C ALA A 200 -10.94 2.92 -3.00
N PHE A 201 -11.21 1.77 -3.60
CA PHE A 201 -11.24 1.51 -5.03
C PHE A 201 -12.67 1.11 -5.39
N ILE A 202 -13.28 1.78 -6.34
CA ILE A 202 -14.64 1.46 -6.80
C ILE A 202 -14.59 1.02 -8.26
N LEU A 203 -14.92 -0.26 -8.50
CA LEU A 203 -15.02 -0.83 -9.84
C LEU A 203 -16.48 -0.88 -10.28
N TYR A 204 -16.83 -0.17 -11.33
CA TYR A 204 -18.18 -0.18 -11.89
C TYR A 204 -18.20 -0.22 -13.41
N LYS A 205 -19.34 -0.59 -13.98
CA LYS A 205 -19.62 -0.63 -15.42
C LYS A 205 -20.87 0.16 -15.70
N ASP A 206 -20.88 0.97 -16.73
CA ASP A 206 -22.07 1.70 -17.19
C ASP A 206 -23.18 0.75 -17.63
N LYS A 207 -22.79 -0.31 -18.35
CA LYS A 207 -23.71 -1.39 -18.78
C LYS A 207 -23.12 -2.74 -18.38
N ARG A 208 -23.98 -3.64 -17.88
CA ARG A 208 -23.56 -5.00 -17.47
C ARG A 208 -22.85 -5.79 -18.57
N THR A 209 -23.22 -5.55 -19.81
CA THR A 209 -22.68 -6.21 -21.00
C THR A 209 -21.37 -5.59 -21.50
N SER A 210 -20.97 -4.43 -20.95
CA SER A 210 -19.72 -3.77 -21.36
C SER A 210 -18.50 -4.62 -20.97
N ASN A 211 -17.52 -4.68 -21.88
CA ASN A 211 -16.18 -5.20 -21.56
C ASN A 211 -15.31 -4.16 -20.85
N THR A 212 -15.72 -2.89 -20.85
CA THR A 212 -15.04 -1.81 -20.13
C THR A 212 -15.64 -1.59 -18.75
N ALA A 213 -14.81 -1.15 -17.84
CA ALA A 213 -15.18 -0.74 -16.49
C ALA A 213 -14.38 0.49 -16.10
N THR A 214 -14.93 1.28 -15.20
CA THR A 214 -14.23 2.40 -14.56
C THR A 214 -13.78 1.96 -13.17
N LEU A 215 -12.52 2.27 -12.83
CA LEU A 215 -11.96 2.12 -11.50
C LEU A 215 -11.68 3.54 -10.96
N GLU A 216 -12.46 3.96 -9.98
CA GLU A 216 -12.22 5.19 -9.23
C GLU A 216 -11.49 4.88 -7.94
N ILE A 217 -10.53 5.73 -7.59
CA ILE A 217 -9.61 5.54 -6.47
C ILE A 217 -9.56 6.83 -5.67
N SER A 218 -9.76 6.73 -4.36
CA SER A 218 -9.60 7.84 -3.41
C SER A 218 -8.98 7.33 -2.12
N GLY A 219 -8.07 8.10 -1.52
CA GLY A 219 -7.39 7.72 -0.28
C GLY A 219 -6.63 8.88 0.36
N ARG A 220 -6.15 8.64 1.60
CA ARG A 220 -5.45 9.66 2.40
C ARG A 220 -4.07 10.01 1.85
N ASP A 221 -3.33 8.99 1.39
CA ASP A 221 -1.92 9.11 0.97
C ASP A 221 -1.76 8.98 -0.53
N GLN A 222 -2.86 8.99 -1.30
CA GLN A 222 -2.85 8.88 -2.75
C GLN A 222 -3.79 9.88 -3.39
N GLN A 223 -3.45 10.29 -4.60
CA GLN A 223 -4.29 11.18 -5.38
C GLN A 223 -5.55 10.46 -5.86
N GLU A 224 -6.62 11.20 -6.00
CA GLU A 224 -7.82 10.71 -6.66
C GLU A 224 -7.54 10.40 -8.12
N GLN A 225 -7.93 9.21 -8.56
CA GLN A 225 -7.67 8.71 -9.89
C GLN A 225 -8.91 8.06 -10.46
N LYS A 226 -9.05 8.16 -11.77
CA LYS A 226 -10.07 7.47 -12.54
C LYS A 226 -9.42 6.75 -13.72
N LEU A 227 -9.49 5.42 -13.70
CA LEU A 227 -8.90 4.56 -14.71
C LEU A 227 -9.99 3.88 -15.51
N ILE A 228 -9.88 3.90 -16.81
CA ILE A 228 -10.76 3.14 -17.71
C ILE A 228 -10.06 1.84 -18.07
N LEU A 229 -10.69 0.74 -17.71
CA LEU A 229 -10.16 -0.61 -17.88
C LEU A 229 -11.01 -1.39 -18.89
N ALA A 230 -10.35 -2.16 -19.76
CA ALA A 230 -11.01 -3.14 -20.62
C ALA A 230 -10.64 -4.55 -20.18
N LYS A 231 -11.63 -5.45 -20.13
CA LYS A 231 -11.37 -6.84 -19.79
C LYS A 231 -11.03 -7.64 -21.05
N ASN A 232 -9.83 -8.20 -21.08
CA ASN A 232 -9.40 -9.11 -22.13
C ASN A 232 -10.23 -10.42 -22.06
N PRO A 233 -10.92 -10.83 -23.13
CA PRO A 233 -11.78 -11.99 -23.09
C PRO A 233 -11.01 -13.33 -23.01
N ASP A 234 -9.75 -13.37 -23.47
CA ASP A 234 -8.94 -14.58 -23.51
C ASP A 234 -8.21 -14.83 -22.19
N THR A 235 -7.51 -13.82 -21.69
CA THR A 235 -6.70 -13.90 -20.46
C THR A 235 -7.45 -13.50 -19.21
N LEU A 236 -8.62 -12.86 -19.35
CA LEU A 236 -9.44 -12.31 -18.27
C LEU A 236 -8.76 -11.15 -17.48
N TYR A 237 -7.61 -10.66 -17.94
CA TYR A 237 -6.94 -9.49 -17.40
C TYR A 237 -7.73 -8.22 -17.64
N TRP A 238 -7.58 -7.27 -16.73
CA TRP A 238 -7.99 -5.90 -16.92
C TRP A 238 -6.82 -5.09 -17.49
N GLU A 239 -6.99 -4.53 -18.66
CA GLU A 239 -6.01 -3.74 -19.39
C GLU A 239 -6.38 -2.26 -19.28
N LEU A 240 -5.42 -1.41 -18.95
CA LEU A 240 -5.61 0.03 -18.88
C LEU A 240 -5.82 0.60 -20.29
N GLN A 241 -6.95 1.30 -20.49
CA GLN A 241 -7.24 2.00 -21.73
C GLN A 241 -6.88 3.49 -21.65
N SER A 242 -7.22 4.13 -20.54
CA SER A 242 -6.89 5.54 -20.28
C SER A 242 -6.91 5.87 -18.79
N LYS A 243 -6.20 6.96 -18.47
CA LYS A 243 -6.23 7.63 -17.15
C LYS A 243 -6.85 9.00 -17.37
N GLU A 244 -7.88 9.36 -16.59
CA GLU A 244 -8.51 10.68 -16.66
C GLU A 244 -7.87 11.69 -15.69
N THR A 245 -7.04 11.20 -14.75
CA THR A 245 -6.34 12.02 -13.78
C THR A 245 -4.84 11.91 -13.97
N GLU A 246 -4.17 13.03 -14.13
CA GLU A 246 -2.71 13.08 -14.10
C GLU A 246 -2.22 13.01 -12.65
N LEU A 247 -1.33 12.07 -12.36
CA LEU A 247 -0.70 11.99 -11.05
C LEU A 247 0.21 13.21 -10.86
N TRP A 248 -0.05 13.98 -9.80
CA TRP A 248 0.89 14.98 -9.35
C TRP A 248 2.14 14.27 -8.79
N LYS A 249 3.29 14.56 -9.39
CA LYS A 249 4.57 14.13 -8.83
C LYS A 249 5.16 15.32 -8.07
N GLU A 250 5.61 15.07 -6.86
CA GLU A 250 6.46 16.05 -6.19
C GLU A 250 7.60 16.47 -7.12
N PRO A 251 7.82 17.77 -7.28
CA PRO A 251 8.93 18.22 -8.12
C PRO A 251 10.24 17.66 -7.56
N PRO A 252 11.22 17.39 -8.43
CA PRO A 252 12.53 16.96 -7.99
C PRO A 252 13.10 17.91 -6.93
N ASP A 253 13.65 17.36 -5.86
CA ASP A 253 14.29 18.15 -4.82
C ASP A 253 15.77 18.39 -5.20
N PRO A 254 16.18 19.62 -5.54
CA PRO A 254 17.55 19.89 -5.99
C PRO A 254 18.63 19.50 -4.97
N PHE A 255 18.28 19.50 -3.67
CA PHE A 255 19.22 19.08 -2.63
C PHE A 255 19.40 17.55 -2.60
N LEU A 256 18.32 16.79 -2.75
CA LEU A 256 18.40 15.33 -2.85
C LEU A 256 19.08 14.90 -4.15
N GLU A 257 18.80 15.59 -5.27
CA GLU A 257 19.49 15.36 -6.53
C GLU A 257 21.01 15.68 -6.44
N ALA A 258 21.38 16.73 -5.69
CA ALA A 258 22.78 17.04 -5.48
C ALA A 258 23.50 15.93 -4.69
N ILE A 259 22.83 15.32 -3.70
CA ILE A 259 23.36 14.17 -2.95
C ILE A 259 23.53 12.96 -3.87
N SER A 260 22.57 12.66 -4.72
CA SER A 260 22.63 11.49 -5.61
C SER A 260 23.75 11.56 -6.66
N LYS A 261 24.33 12.75 -6.91
CA LYS A 261 25.45 12.92 -7.85
C LYS A 261 26.79 12.43 -7.30
N PHE A 262 26.94 12.34 -5.98
CA PHE A 262 28.20 11.88 -5.37
C PHE A 262 28.07 10.61 -4.50
N VAL A 263 26.84 10.24 -4.09
CA VAL A 263 26.56 8.95 -3.46
C VAL A 263 25.93 8.06 -4.53
N THR A 264 26.75 7.15 -5.07
CA THR A 264 26.41 6.35 -6.25
C THR A 264 26.90 4.91 -6.06
N ALA A 265 26.57 4.01 -6.98
CA ALA A 265 27.09 2.63 -6.96
C ALA A 265 28.63 2.57 -6.95
N ASP A 266 29.30 3.52 -7.63
CA ASP A 266 30.76 3.58 -7.68
C ASP A 266 31.38 4.25 -6.41
N ASN A 267 30.61 5.04 -5.69
CA ASN A 267 30.96 5.69 -4.44
C ASN A 267 29.83 5.57 -3.42
N PRO A 268 29.65 4.37 -2.84
CA PRO A 268 28.40 4.03 -2.13
C PRO A 268 28.28 4.68 -0.75
N ASP A 269 29.38 5.15 -0.17
CA ASP A 269 29.39 5.63 1.22
C ASP A 269 29.87 7.08 1.30
N TRP A 270 29.13 7.88 2.04
CA TRP A 270 29.59 9.20 2.46
C TRP A 270 29.26 9.44 3.93
N THR A 271 30.19 10.03 4.66
CA THR A 271 30.02 10.39 6.06
C THR A 271 30.64 11.76 6.34
N GLY A 272 29.90 12.62 7.04
CA GLY A 272 30.38 13.95 7.38
C GLY A 272 29.41 14.75 8.24
N THR A 273 29.70 16.02 8.41
CA THR A 273 28.88 17.01 9.14
C THR A 273 27.88 17.67 8.17
N ALA A 274 26.89 18.39 8.73
CA ALA A 274 25.96 19.20 7.92
C ALA A 274 26.68 20.29 7.09
N THR A 275 27.75 20.87 7.61
CA THR A 275 28.55 21.87 6.93
C THR A 275 29.27 21.27 5.72
N GLU A 276 29.93 20.12 5.90
CA GLU A 276 30.63 19.40 4.83
C GLU A 276 29.65 18.93 3.74
N LEU A 277 28.43 18.52 4.13
CA LEU A 277 27.39 18.15 3.17
C LEU A 277 26.93 19.37 2.36
N LEU A 278 26.77 20.53 3.00
CA LEU A 278 26.39 21.76 2.33
C LEU A 278 27.45 22.18 1.31
N GLU A 279 28.73 22.17 1.70
CA GLU A 279 29.85 22.46 0.79
C GLU A 279 29.88 21.49 -0.39
N LYS A 280 29.62 20.21 -0.15
CA LYS A 280 29.63 19.16 -1.18
C LYS A 280 28.47 19.31 -2.17
N THR A 281 27.30 19.69 -1.68
CA THR A 281 26.09 19.83 -2.52
C THR A 281 25.99 21.18 -3.21
N GLY A 282 26.64 22.21 -2.65
CA GLY A 282 26.52 23.61 -3.11
C GLY A 282 25.08 24.17 -2.92
N ALA A 283 24.28 23.57 -2.05
CA ALA A 283 22.91 23.99 -1.83
C ALA A 283 22.83 25.30 -1.04
N ASP A 284 21.95 26.21 -1.47
CA ASP A 284 21.67 27.47 -0.77
C ASP A 284 20.59 27.27 0.29
N ILE A 285 20.95 26.58 1.37
CA ILE A 285 20.05 26.31 2.51
C ILE A 285 20.80 26.52 3.83
N PRO A 286 20.13 26.93 4.92
CA PRO A 286 20.77 27.08 6.21
C PRO A 286 21.32 25.76 6.77
N VAL A 287 22.54 25.74 7.28
CA VAL A 287 23.21 24.53 7.84
C VAL A 287 22.34 23.83 8.89
N ASN A 288 21.67 24.60 9.75
CA ASN A 288 20.81 24.09 10.81
C ASN A 288 19.51 23.42 10.30
N SER A 289 19.15 23.61 9.05
CA SER A 289 17.98 22.98 8.41
C SER A 289 18.29 21.66 7.70
N ILE A 290 19.57 21.38 7.41
CA ILE A 290 20.00 20.22 6.62
C ILE A 290 19.53 18.91 7.24
N THR A 291 19.82 18.71 8.52
CA THR A 291 19.45 17.46 9.20
C THR A 291 17.92 17.27 9.26
N LYS A 292 17.17 18.34 9.52
CA LYS A 292 15.71 18.30 9.52
C LYS A 292 15.18 17.94 8.14
N ARG A 293 15.75 18.54 7.08
CA ARG A 293 15.37 18.26 5.70
C ARG A 293 15.68 16.81 5.31
N LEU A 294 16.82 16.28 5.71
CA LEU A 294 17.17 14.87 5.52
C LEU A 294 16.24 13.94 6.31
N ASN A 295 15.92 14.26 7.57
CA ASN A 295 14.99 13.46 8.37
C ASN A 295 13.63 13.35 7.71
N ILE A 296 13.06 14.46 7.24
CA ILE A 296 11.74 14.51 6.58
C ILE A 296 11.78 13.76 5.24
N ASN A 297 12.87 13.87 4.50
CA ASN A 297 13.00 13.30 3.16
C ASN A 297 13.81 12.00 3.12
N ALA A 298 14.05 11.34 4.25
CA ALA A 298 14.83 10.09 4.31
C ALA A 298 14.26 9.01 3.39
N SER A 299 12.94 8.83 3.43
CA SER A 299 12.24 7.87 2.58
C SER A 299 12.27 8.25 1.10
N ARG A 300 12.15 9.54 0.80
CA ARG A 300 12.23 10.05 -0.55
C ARG A 300 13.61 9.84 -1.14
N LEU A 301 14.67 10.11 -0.35
CA LEU A 301 16.06 9.87 -0.73
C LEU A 301 16.31 8.40 -1.06
N TYR A 302 15.74 7.48 -0.27
CA TYR A 302 15.79 6.05 -0.57
C TYR A 302 14.97 5.68 -1.80
N ASN A 303 13.71 6.13 -1.88
CA ASN A 303 12.80 5.76 -2.95
C ASN A 303 13.17 6.35 -4.32
N GLU A 304 13.72 7.55 -4.39
CA GLU A 304 14.10 8.19 -5.65
C GLU A 304 15.54 7.85 -6.07
N HIS A 305 16.46 7.73 -5.09
CA HIS A 305 17.89 7.68 -5.36
C HIS A 305 18.61 6.43 -4.80
N SER A 306 17.89 5.52 -4.12
CA SER A 306 18.48 4.32 -3.51
C SER A 306 19.53 4.63 -2.43
N ILE A 307 19.37 5.76 -1.73
CA ILE A 307 20.33 6.22 -0.72
C ILE A 307 19.65 6.16 0.66
N VAL A 308 20.21 5.37 1.55
CA VAL A 308 19.80 5.30 2.94
C VAL A 308 20.52 6.37 3.74
N TYR A 309 19.76 7.18 4.47
CA TYR A 309 20.24 8.22 5.36
C TYR A 309 20.19 7.74 6.81
N ARG A 310 21.27 8.00 7.55
CA ARG A 310 21.33 7.84 9.00
C ARG A 310 21.98 9.07 9.63
N SER A 311 21.61 9.40 10.86
CA SER A 311 22.29 10.41 11.64
C SER A 311 22.57 9.90 13.06
N SER A 312 23.78 10.18 13.54
CA SER A 312 24.19 9.87 14.90
C SER A 312 24.70 11.14 15.60
N ARG A 313 24.54 11.17 16.94
CA ARG A 313 25.07 12.27 17.75
C ARG A 313 26.40 11.83 18.35
N THR A 314 27.48 12.49 17.99
CA THR A 314 28.81 12.25 18.54
C THR A 314 29.20 13.38 19.52
N HIS A 315 30.32 13.22 20.22
CA HIS A 315 30.84 14.26 21.13
C HIS A 315 31.13 15.58 20.37
N ASP A 316 31.49 15.49 19.08
CA ASP A 316 31.86 16.61 18.23
C ASP A 316 30.69 17.16 17.41
N GLY A 317 29.47 16.73 17.67
CA GLY A 317 28.26 17.16 16.98
C GLY A 317 27.46 16.06 16.30
N ARG A 318 26.56 16.44 15.41
CA ARG A 318 25.71 15.49 14.65
C ARG A 318 26.45 15.05 13.37
N ARG A 319 26.58 13.75 13.18
CA ARG A 319 27.18 13.10 12.01
C ARG A 319 26.10 12.56 11.09
N ILE A 320 26.27 12.77 9.80
CA ILE A 320 25.38 12.31 8.72
C ILE A 320 26.09 11.17 8.00
N GLU A 321 25.38 10.08 7.79
CA GLU A 321 25.82 8.91 7.04
C GLU A 321 24.84 8.67 5.89
N LEU A 322 25.38 8.53 4.67
CA LEU A 322 24.63 8.25 3.45
C LEU A 322 25.20 7.00 2.80
N HIS A 323 24.34 6.03 2.50
CA HIS A 323 24.74 4.74 1.95
C HIS A 323 23.88 4.43 0.71
N TYR A 324 24.52 4.23 -0.44
CA TYR A 324 23.85 3.75 -1.63
C TYR A 324 23.56 2.25 -1.48
N ILE A 325 22.31 1.85 -1.55
CA ILE A 325 21.88 0.46 -1.52
C ILE A 325 21.12 0.21 -2.81
N PRO A 326 21.68 -0.58 -3.76
CA PRO A 326 20.96 -0.92 -4.99
C PRO A 326 19.60 -1.50 -4.64
N ARG A 327 18.55 -1.06 -5.33
CA ARG A 327 17.30 -1.81 -5.29
C ARG A 327 17.59 -3.17 -5.91
N ASP A 328 17.26 -4.25 -5.21
CA ASP A 328 17.31 -5.56 -5.81
C ASP A 328 16.47 -5.53 -7.10
N SER A 329 17.16 -5.53 -8.22
CA SER A 329 16.55 -5.73 -9.54
C SER A 329 16.13 -7.19 -9.60
N SER A 330 14.92 -7.44 -9.09
CA SER A 330 14.28 -8.76 -9.17
C SER A 330 13.37 -8.84 -10.38
#